data_7e2e424b18ab8186ed2305b26647e4e8
#
_entry.id   7e2e424b18ab8186ed2305b26647e4e8
#
_cell.length_a   1.000
_cell.length_b   1.000
_cell.length_c   1.000
_cell.angle_alpha   90.00
_cell.angle_beta   90.00
_cell.angle_gamma   90.00
#
_symmetry.space_group_name_H-M   'P 1'
#
loop_
_entity.id
_entity.type
_entity.pdbx_description
1 polymer ?
#
loop_
_entity_poly.entity_id
_entity_poly.type
_entity_poly.pdbx_seq_one_letter_code
_entity_poly.pdbx_strand_id
1 'polypeptide(L)'
;MHNRKGVKVLTLDDFDLDSKTVFLRMDMNCPIDPETGEILGTKRIEEAIVTLESLKDAKVVIASHQGRVGNNEYKGMNKHAEVLEKLMGREIKYVEDTIGESAQNAIKNLQKGEILLLDNLRLCAEENYEFTPENAAKTIMVSRLSKLFDICVLDSFPSAHRSHPSIVGFAQKLPSCAGRIVEREVRNLDEMMTVAKAPHVIILGGSKVPDRLEAIKLLIQNGRADHVLLTGLIGNVFMRAQARIKSPLGIKNEDEVVAKAHSLIGDYPDVFATPVDIAIDRDGERVEMDVREISKGDKIFDLGPKTVEYYSKLISGAGTVFISGPAGFFEKEDFKYGTSEMLNAVANSMATTIVSGGHLTTALKQQGLADKINHISTAGGALVLYLTGEKLPMIKSLEDAAEKHRAK
;
A
#
# COMPACT_ATOMS: atom_id res chain seq x y z
N MET A 1 24.74 19.86 11.45
CA MET A 1 23.98 18.82 12.19
C MET A 1 22.56 19.32 12.39
N HIS A 2 21.64 18.94 11.50
CA HIS A 2 20.23 19.26 11.66
C HIS A 2 19.63 18.25 12.63
N ASN A 3 19.24 18.74 13.80
CA ASN A 3 18.58 17.96 14.83
C ASN A 3 17.16 17.60 14.37
N ARG A 4 17.01 16.51 13.61
CA ARG A 4 15.71 15.97 13.15
C ARG A 4 15.06 15.23 14.33
N LYS A 5 14.46 15.98 15.26
CA LYS A 5 13.61 15.41 16.31
C LYS A 5 12.39 14.77 15.65
N GLY A 6 12.30 13.43 15.68
CA GLY A 6 11.10 12.68 15.32
C GLY A 6 11.33 11.41 14.50
N VAL A 7 12.20 11.39 13.49
CA VAL A 7 12.37 10.21 12.63
C VAL A 7 13.28 9.19 13.30
N LYS A 8 12.73 8.01 13.64
CA LYS A 8 13.45 6.93 14.31
C LYS A 8 14.34 6.11 13.38
N VAL A 9 14.17 6.27 12.06
CA VAL A 9 14.90 5.55 11.02
C VAL A 9 16.02 6.40 10.43
N LEU A 10 17.10 5.77 9.98
CA LEU A 10 18.14 6.43 9.19
C LEU A 10 17.68 6.61 7.75
N THR A 11 18.22 7.63 7.07
CA THR A 11 17.94 7.99 5.69
C THR A 11 19.20 7.93 4.83
N LEU A 12 19.10 8.15 3.53
CA LEU A 12 20.25 8.21 2.63
C LEU A 12 21.27 9.30 3.04
N ASP A 13 20.79 10.38 3.66
CA ASP A 13 21.63 11.50 4.09
C ASP A 13 22.54 11.18 5.30
N ASP A 14 22.31 10.07 5.98
CA ASP A 14 23.08 9.62 7.13
C ASP A 14 24.30 8.77 6.74
N PHE A 15 24.51 8.50 5.44
CA PHE A 15 25.56 7.63 4.92
C PHE A 15 26.37 8.31 3.78
N ASP A 16 27.67 8.03 3.74
CA ASP A 16 28.46 8.26 2.54
C ASP A 16 28.28 7.08 1.59
N LEU A 17 27.61 7.33 0.47
CA LEU A 17 27.22 6.33 -0.51
C LEU A 17 28.10 6.33 -1.78
N ASP A 18 29.11 7.23 -1.84
CA ASP A 18 30.01 7.27 -2.98
C ASP A 18 30.71 5.91 -3.17
N SER A 19 30.59 5.37 -4.36
CA SER A 19 31.19 4.10 -4.78
C SER A 19 30.74 2.86 -3.98
N LYS A 20 29.78 3.00 -3.07
CA LYS A 20 29.23 1.88 -2.30
C LYS A 20 28.32 1.00 -3.13
N THR A 21 28.36 -0.30 -2.87
CA THR A 21 27.42 -1.25 -3.48
C THR A 21 26.15 -1.32 -2.64
N VAL A 22 25.05 -0.84 -3.19
CA VAL A 22 23.76 -0.66 -2.53
C VAL A 22 22.78 -1.75 -2.94
N PHE A 23 22.26 -2.51 -1.97
CA PHE A 23 21.04 -3.28 -2.17
C PHE A 23 19.84 -2.36 -2.02
N LEU A 24 19.11 -2.08 -3.10
CA LEU A 24 17.92 -1.23 -3.09
C LEU A 24 16.65 -2.06 -3.25
N ARG A 25 15.89 -2.24 -2.18
CA ARG A 25 14.57 -2.87 -2.24
C ARG A 25 13.51 -1.82 -2.55
N MET A 26 13.06 -1.76 -3.78
CA MET A 26 12.02 -0.82 -4.23
C MET A 26 10.77 -1.55 -4.75
N ASP A 27 9.66 -0.83 -4.89
CA ASP A 27 8.41 -1.37 -5.41
C ASP A 27 8.23 -1.01 -6.89
N MET A 28 8.38 -2.02 -7.74
CA MET A 28 8.13 -1.92 -9.19
C MET A 28 6.97 -2.83 -9.62
N ASN A 29 6.12 -3.29 -8.69
CA ASN A 29 4.98 -4.17 -9.01
C ASN A 29 3.88 -3.38 -9.73
N CYS A 30 3.94 -3.37 -11.05
CA CYS A 30 3.06 -2.61 -11.94
C CYS A 30 1.89 -3.47 -12.48
N PRO A 31 0.77 -2.85 -12.87
CA PRO A 31 -0.20 -3.51 -13.73
C PRO A 31 0.46 -3.88 -15.06
N ILE A 32 0.29 -5.11 -15.48
CA ILE A 32 0.81 -5.62 -16.75
C ILE A 32 -0.30 -6.29 -17.57
N ASP A 33 -0.15 -6.27 -18.87
CA ASP A 33 -0.94 -7.08 -19.76
C ASP A 33 -0.57 -8.56 -19.56
N PRO A 34 -1.51 -9.43 -19.18
CA PRO A 34 -1.22 -10.82 -18.86
C PRO A 34 -0.76 -11.66 -20.05
N GLU A 35 -1.11 -11.26 -21.28
CA GLU A 35 -0.76 -11.98 -22.52
C GLU A 35 0.62 -11.54 -23.03
N THR A 36 0.84 -10.23 -23.13
CA THR A 36 2.07 -9.67 -23.71
C THR A 36 3.17 -9.42 -22.68
N GLY A 37 2.81 -9.27 -21.39
CA GLY A 37 3.72 -8.86 -20.32
C GLY A 37 4.09 -7.37 -20.34
N GLU A 38 3.47 -6.58 -21.23
CA GLU A 38 3.70 -5.14 -21.32
C GLU A 38 3.17 -4.40 -20.08
N ILE A 39 3.92 -3.39 -19.64
CA ILE A 39 3.56 -2.58 -18.47
C ILE A 39 2.47 -1.58 -18.86
N LEU A 40 1.29 -1.69 -18.23
CA LEU A 40 0.13 -0.83 -18.46
C LEU A 40 0.16 0.48 -17.64
N GLY A 41 1.00 0.56 -16.62
CA GLY A 41 1.12 1.74 -15.78
C GLY A 41 2.47 1.87 -15.11
N THR A 42 3.14 2.98 -15.32
CA THR A 42 4.54 3.23 -14.93
C THR A 42 4.70 3.98 -13.60
N LYS A 43 3.61 4.41 -12.98
CA LYS A 43 3.62 5.32 -11.83
C LYS A 43 4.54 4.89 -10.68
N ARG A 44 4.60 3.60 -10.34
CA ARG A 44 5.47 3.11 -9.27
C ARG A 44 6.95 3.21 -9.62
N ILE A 45 7.28 2.98 -10.88
CA ILE A 45 8.65 3.13 -11.39
C ILE A 45 9.03 4.62 -11.39
N GLU A 46 8.14 5.50 -11.85
CA GLU A 46 8.35 6.96 -11.85
C GLU A 46 8.58 7.50 -10.44
N GLU A 47 7.76 7.10 -9.47
CA GLU A 47 7.90 7.52 -8.07
C GLU A 47 9.24 7.10 -7.45
N ALA A 48 9.81 5.97 -7.89
CA ALA A 48 11.06 5.42 -7.37
C ALA A 48 12.31 6.11 -7.92
N ILE A 49 12.21 6.85 -9.02
CA ILE A 49 13.35 7.56 -9.64
C ILE A 49 14.02 8.52 -8.65
N VAL A 50 13.28 9.18 -7.78
CA VAL A 50 13.85 10.12 -6.79
C VAL A 50 14.89 9.47 -5.88
N THR A 51 14.70 8.19 -5.54
CA THR A 51 15.68 7.42 -4.75
C THR A 51 16.89 7.05 -5.60
N LEU A 52 16.69 6.62 -6.83
CA LEU A 52 17.78 6.30 -7.76
C LEU A 52 18.66 7.52 -8.08
N GLU A 53 18.08 8.71 -8.27
CA GLU A 53 18.82 9.93 -8.45
C GLU A 53 19.64 10.34 -7.21
N SER A 54 19.13 10.05 -6.01
CA SER A 54 19.89 10.24 -4.77
C SER A 54 21.07 9.27 -4.62
N LEU A 55 21.11 8.19 -5.41
CA LEU A 55 22.14 7.14 -5.43
C LEU A 55 23.05 7.19 -6.67
N LYS A 56 23.08 8.31 -7.40
CA LYS A 56 23.78 8.45 -8.69
C LYS A 56 25.27 8.13 -8.65
N ASP A 57 25.92 8.29 -7.50
CA ASP A 57 27.34 8.00 -7.30
C ASP A 57 27.63 6.63 -6.69
N ALA A 58 26.59 5.84 -6.42
CA ALA A 58 26.70 4.48 -5.90
C ALA A 58 26.67 3.44 -7.02
N LYS A 59 26.94 2.19 -6.69
CA LYS A 59 26.67 0.99 -7.50
C LYS A 59 25.34 0.44 -7.03
N VAL A 60 24.28 0.59 -7.81
CA VAL A 60 22.92 0.31 -7.35
C VAL A 60 22.44 -1.04 -7.89
N VAL A 61 22.02 -1.92 -6.99
CA VAL A 61 21.36 -3.19 -7.34
C VAL A 61 19.91 -3.12 -6.90
N ILE A 62 19.02 -3.01 -7.88
CA ILE A 62 17.57 -2.97 -7.64
C ILE A 62 17.07 -4.40 -7.44
N ALA A 63 16.32 -4.59 -6.36
CA ALA A 63 15.62 -5.80 -6.00
C ALA A 63 14.12 -5.52 -5.86
N SER A 64 13.30 -6.10 -6.72
CA SER A 64 11.86 -5.89 -6.73
C SER A 64 11.09 -7.19 -7.03
N HIS A 65 9.76 -7.09 -7.06
CA HIS A 65 8.90 -8.21 -7.42
C HIS A 65 7.80 -7.77 -8.39
N GLN A 66 7.29 -8.73 -9.16
CA GLN A 66 6.15 -8.56 -10.05
C GLN A 66 5.17 -9.72 -9.89
N GLY A 67 3.90 -9.39 -9.62
CA GLY A 67 2.82 -10.35 -9.48
C GLY A 67 2.96 -11.29 -8.27
N ARG A 68 2.16 -12.33 -8.25
CA ARG A 68 2.22 -13.42 -7.25
C ARG A 68 2.32 -14.76 -7.98
N VAL A 69 3.01 -15.72 -7.39
CA VAL A 69 3.08 -17.09 -7.92
C VAL A 69 1.67 -17.62 -8.21
N GLY A 70 1.49 -18.16 -9.42
CA GLY A 70 0.21 -18.68 -9.90
C GLY A 70 -0.74 -17.65 -10.53
N ASN A 71 -0.40 -16.36 -10.50
CA ASN A 71 -1.19 -15.32 -11.19
C ASN A 71 -0.60 -15.01 -12.57
N ASN A 72 -1.43 -14.55 -13.51
CA ASN A 72 -1.01 -14.18 -14.86
C ASN A 72 0.00 -13.02 -14.89
N GLU A 73 -0.01 -12.16 -13.86
CA GLU A 73 0.93 -11.04 -13.69
C GLU A 73 2.30 -11.47 -13.15
N TYR A 74 2.51 -12.76 -12.84
CA TYR A 74 3.79 -13.28 -12.38
C TYR A 74 4.75 -13.44 -13.54
N LYS A 75 5.62 -12.46 -13.74
CA LYS A 75 6.55 -12.35 -14.88
C LYS A 75 7.94 -11.95 -14.38
N GLY A 76 8.95 -12.09 -15.25
CA GLY A 76 10.28 -11.51 -15.05
C GLY A 76 10.28 -9.98 -15.06
N MET A 77 11.45 -9.40 -14.77
CA MET A 77 11.59 -7.93 -14.61
C MET A 77 12.22 -7.24 -15.84
N ASN A 78 12.45 -7.96 -16.96
CA ASN A 78 13.07 -7.39 -18.15
C ASN A 78 12.33 -6.17 -18.71
N LYS A 79 10.99 -6.23 -18.79
CA LYS A 79 10.17 -5.07 -19.23
C LYS A 79 10.24 -3.88 -18.28
N HIS A 80 10.45 -4.13 -17.00
CA HIS A 80 10.64 -3.07 -16.01
C HIS A 80 11.99 -2.37 -16.22
N ALA A 81 13.05 -3.12 -16.60
CA ALA A 81 14.35 -2.53 -16.96
C ALA A 81 14.22 -1.61 -18.17
N GLU A 82 13.56 -2.05 -19.25
CA GLU A 82 13.31 -1.25 -20.46
C GLU A 82 12.55 0.06 -20.15
N VAL A 83 11.51 -0.02 -19.32
CA VAL A 83 10.74 1.16 -18.91
C VAL A 83 11.58 2.11 -18.04
N LEU A 84 12.32 1.57 -17.08
CA LEU A 84 13.18 2.37 -16.20
C LEU A 84 14.30 3.06 -17.00
N GLU A 85 14.93 2.36 -17.94
CA GLU A 85 15.93 2.91 -18.85
C GLU A 85 15.38 4.10 -19.66
N LYS A 86 14.18 3.93 -20.23
CA LYS A 86 13.50 4.99 -20.98
C LYS A 86 13.19 6.21 -20.10
N LEU A 87 12.73 5.99 -18.86
CA LEU A 87 12.35 7.05 -17.93
C LEU A 87 13.58 7.81 -17.41
N MET A 88 14.70 7.12 -17.16
CA MET A 88 15.93 7.72 -16.66
C MET A 88 16.85 8.25 -17.75
N GLY A 89 16.63 7.85 -19.02
CA GLY A 89 17.48 8.25 -20.14
C GLY A 89 18.92 7.71 -20.06
N ARG A 90 19.15 6.61 -19.35
CA ARG A 90 20.46 5.95 -19.20
C ARG A 90 20.31 4.44 -19.09
N GLU A 91 21.39 3.73 -19.41
CA GLU A 91 21.44 2.26 -19.38
C GLU A 91 21.06 1.70 -18.00
N ILE A 92 20.17 0.72 -18.01
CA ILE A 92 19.82 -0.13 -16.87
C ILE A 92 20.22 -1.56 -17.18
N LYS A 93 21.25 -2.05 -16.52
CA LYS A 93 21.67 -3.44 -16.65
C LYS A 93 20.59 -4.36 -16.08
N TYR A 94 20.34 -5.46 -16.75
CA TYR A 94 19.39 -6.48 -16.28
C TYR A 94 20.08 -7.86 -16.26
N VAL A 95 19.77 -8.65 -15.25
CA VAL A 95 20.20 -10.04 -15.17
C VAL A 95 19.01 -10.95 -14.87
N GLU A 96 18.79 -11.95 -15.72
CA GLU A 96 17.73 -12.97 -15.56
C GLU A 96 18.13 -14.00 -14.47
N ASP A 97 18.40 -13.47 -13.27
CA ASP A 97 18.78 -14.24 -12.09
C ASP A 97 18.53 -13.37 -10.84
N THR A 98 18.27 -14.01 -9.70
CA THR A 98 18.03 -13.32 -8.43
C THR A 98 19.15 -13.50 -7.42
N ILE A 99 19.67 -14.73 -7.25
CA ILE A 99 20.64 -15.12 -6.21
C ILE A 99 21.75 -16.04 -6.71
N GLY A 100 21.68 -16.47 -7.95
CA GLY A 100 22.60 -17.42 -8.55
C GLY A 100 23.95 -16.80 -8.94
N GLU A 101 24.72 -17.54 -9.71
CA GLU A 101 26.08 -17.12 -10.09
C GLU A 101 26.07 -15.93 -11.04
N SER A 102 25.08 -15.87 -11.96
CA SER A 102 24.95 -14.76 -12.92
C SER A 102 24.66 -13.44 -12.18
N ALA A 103 23.72 -13.44 -11.22
CA ALA A 103 23.42 -12.27 -10.39
C ALA A 103 24.66 -11.84 -9.57
N GLN A 104 25.33 -12.76 -8.90
CA GLN A 104 26.52 -12.46 -8.08
C GLN A 104 27.66 -11.87 -8.92
N ASN A 105 27.91 -12.41 -10.12
CA ASN A 105 28.94 -11.89 -11.02
C ASN A 105 28.57 -10.52 -11.58
N ALA A 106 27.31 -10.29 -11.96
CA ALA A 106 26.84 -8.98 -12.39
C ALA A 106 27.02 -7.92 -11.30
N ILE A 107 26.69 -8.24 -10.04
CA ILE A 107 26.87 -7.35 -8.87
C ILE A 107 28.34 -7.01 -8.67
N LYS A 108 29.24 -8.02 -8.68
CA LYS A 108 30.70 -7.81 -8.47
C LYS A 108 31.34 -6.93 -9.55
N ASN A 109 30.84 -7.00 -10.77
CA ASN A 109 31.39 -6.27 -11.92
C ASN A 109 30.78 -4.86 -12.09
N LEU A 110 29.80 -4.48 -11.25
CA LEU A 110 29.13 -3.19 -11.33
C LEU A 110 30.09 -2.04 -11.02
N GLN A 111 30.06 -1.00 -11.84
CA GLN A 111 30.89 0.19 -11.69
C GLN A 111 30.13 1.32 -10.99
N LYS A 112 30.86 2.32 -10.48
CA LYS A 112 30.28 3.54 -9.89
C LYS A 112 29.30 4.19 -10.87
N GLY A 113 28.13 4.52 -10.36
CA GLY A 113 27.05 5.17 -11.12
C GLY A 113 26.21 4.19 -11.95
N GLU A 114 26.55 2.91 -12.02
CA GLU A 114 25.75 1.92 -12.75
C GLU A 114 24.59 1.37 -11.90
N ILE A 115 23.52 1.00 -12.59
CA ILE A 115 22.33 0.38 -12.03
C ILE A 115 22.15 -1.01 -12.64
N LEU A 116 21.95 -2.01 -11.76
CA LEU A 116 21.60 -3.37 -12.12
C LEU A 116 20.22 -3.70 -11.56
N LEU A 117 19.30 -4.17 -12.39
CA LEU A 117 18.04 -4.76 -11.95
C LEU A 117 18.17 -6.28 -11.92
N LEU A 118 17.95 -6.88 -10.75
CA LEU A 118 17.79 -8.34 -10.62
C LEU A 118 16.43 -8.76 -11.15
N ASP A 119 16.28 -10.01 -11.51
CA ASP A 119 14.98 -10.55 -11.89
C ASP A 119 14.01 -10.60 -10.68
N ASN A 120 12.77 -10.96 -10.96
CA ASN A 120 11.69 -11.00 -10.01
C ASN A 120 12.07 -11.82 -8.76
N LEU A 121 12.22 -11.16 -7.62
CA LEU A 121 12.63 -11.80 -6.37
C LEU A 121 11.74 -12.99 -5.99
N ARG A 122 10.47 -13.00 -6.41
CA ARG A 122 9.54 -14.10 -6.15
C ARG A 122 9.84 -15.37 -6.95
N LEU A 123 10.77 -15.34 -7.91
CA LEU A 123 11.36 -16.55 -8.51
C LEU A 123 12.21 -17.31 -7.49
N CYS A 124 12.74 -16.64 -6.47
CA CYS A 124 13.33 -17.28 -5.31
C CYS A 124 12.21 -17.75 -4.36
N ALA A 125 12.15 -19.06 -4.10
CA ALA A 125 11.09 -19.66 -3.29
C ALA A 125 10.93 -18.99 -1.92
N GLU A 126 12.04 -18.64 -1.26
CA GLU A 126 12.07 -18.02 0.07
C GLU A 126 11.35 -16.68 0.11
N GLU A 127 11.36 -15.90 -0.98
CA GLU A 127 10.70 -14.58 -1.04
C GLU A 127 9.16 -14.68 -1.08
N ASN A 128 8.60 -15.87 -1.12
CA ASN A 128 7.14 -16.09 -1.06
C ASN A 128 6.63 -16.44 0.35
N TYR A 129 7.52 -16.51 1.34
CA TYR A 129 7.21 -16.82 2.74
C TYR A 129 7.62 -15.69 3.66
N GLU A 130 6.95 -15.62 4.80
CA GLU A 130 7.24 -14.66 5.87
C GLU A 130 8.10 -15.33 6.95
N PHE A 131 9.04 -14.56 7.50
CA PHE A 131 10.02 -15.02 8.49
C PHE A 131 10.15 -14.01 9.63
N THR A 132 10.63 -14.46 10.80
CA THR A 132 11.21 -13.51 11.75
C THR A 132 12.48 -12.90 11.15
N PRO A 133 12.89 -11.67 11.53
CA PRO A 133 14.10 -11.04 11.00
C PRO A 133 15.36 -11.92 11.11
N GLU A 134 15.52 -12.64 12.24
CA GLU A 134 16.63 -13.53 12.50
C GLU A 134 16.66 -14.75 11.55
N ASN A 135 15.48 -15.30 11.24
CA ASN A 135 15.36 -16.41 10.30
C ASN A 135 15.48 -15.94 8.85
N ALA A 136 14.91 -14.78 8.51
CA ALA A 136 15.11 -14.13 7.21
C ALA A 136 16.60 -13.92 6.90
N ALA A 137 17.40 -13.51 7.88
CA ALA A 137 18.85 -13.33 7.75
C ALA A 137 19.62 -14.63 7.47
N LYS A 138 19.03 -15.79 7.72
CA LYS A 138 19.62 -17.12 7.49
C LYS A 138 19.22 -17.72 6.14
N THR A 139 18.28 -17.12 5.41
CA THR A 139 17.85 -17.59 4.09
C THR A 139 19.02 -17.62 3.11
N ILE A 140 18.91 -18.44 2.08
CA ILE A 140 19.94 -18.56 1.05
C ILE A 140 20.13 -17.21 0.33
N MET A 141 19.01 -16.52 0.04
CA MET A 141 19.03 -15.18 -0.56
C MET A 141 19.91 -14.23 0.25
N VAL A 142 19.57 -14.00 1.51
CA VAL A 142 20.30 -13.04 2.36
C VAL A 142 21.73 -13.50 2.63
N SER A 143 21.96 -14.80 2.87
CA SER A 143 23.29 -15.35 3.18
C SER A 143 24.26 -15.24 2.00
N ARG A 144 23.77 -15.37 0.76
CA ARG A 144 24.59 -15.23 -0.45
C ARG A 144 24.85 -13.78 -0.80
N LEU A 145 23.76 -12.98 -0.85
CA LEU A 145 23.83 -11.65 -1.42
C LEU A 145 24.38 -10.60 -0.43
N SER A 146 24.11 -10.72 0.88
CA SER A 146 24.56 -9.70 1.86
C SER A 146 26.06 -9.46 1.85
N LYS A 147 26.86 -10.42 1.42
CA LYS A 147 28.33 -10.30 1.35
C LYS A 147 28.81 -9.41 0.18
N LEU A 148 27.91 -9.08 -0.74
CA LEU A 148 28.20 -8.30 -1.94
C LEU A 148 27.80 -6.83 -1.81
N PHE A 149 27.19 -6.46 -0.69
CA PHE A 149 26.66 -5.11 -0.45
C PHE A 149 27.30 -4.45 0.75
N ASP A 150 27.48 -3.14 0.65
CA ASP A 150 27.93 -2.28 1.75
C ASP A 150 26.77 -1.80 2.61
N ILE A 151 25.59 -1.59 1.99
CA ILE A 151 24.39 -1.04 2.63
C ILE A 151 23.11 -1.59 2.00
N CYS A 152 22.06 -1.65 2.81
CA CYS A 152 20.69 -1.96 2.38
C CYS A 152 19.81 -0.71 2.45
N VAL A 153 19.16 -0.37 1.35
CA VAL A 153 18.17 0.71 1.26
C VAL A 153 16.79 0.08 1.05
N LEU A 154 15.88 0.34 1.98
CA LEU A 154 14.49 -0.14 1.91
C LEU A 154 13.59 1.01 1.44
N ASP A 155 12.99 0.84 0.25
CA ASP A 155 12.19 1.87 -0.41
C ASP A 155 10.88 1.34 -1.03
N SER A 156 10.31 0.31 -0.41
CA SER A 156 9.07 -0.33 -0.87
C SER A 156 7.97 -0.23 0.19
N PHE A 157 7.48 0.97 0.48
CA PHE A 157 6.45 1.18 1.50
C PHE A 157 5.16 0.35 1.27
N PRO A 158 4.66 0.12 0.03
CA PRO A 158 3.53 -0.80 -0.20
C PRO A 158 3.76 -2.23 0.31
N SER A 159 5.01 -2.66 0.43
CA SER A 159 5.40 -3.97 0.96
C SER A 159 5.86 -3.95 2.42
N ALA A 160 5.82 -2.80 3.10
CA ALA A 160 6.37 -2.62 4.44
C ALA A 160 5.73 -3.50 5.52
N HIS A 161 4.51 -3.99 5.25
CA HIS A 161 3.76 -4.91 6.12
C HIS A 161 4.17 -6.39 5.97
N ARG A 162 5.09 -6.70 5.06
CA ARG A 162 5.58 -8.06 4.81
C ARG A 162 6.89 -8.33 5.55
N SER A 163 7.05 -9.58 6.00
CA SER A 163 8.28 -10.07 6.65
C SER A 163 9.09 -10.96 5.70
N HIS A 164 9.12 -10.63 4.39
CA HIS A 164 9.89 -11.38 3.40
C HIS A 164 11.40 -11.17 3.59
N PRO A 165 12.27 -12.11 3.16
CA PRO A 165 13.72 -12.01 3.33
C PRO A 165 14.32 -10.72 2.78
N SER A 166 13.85 -10.24 1.61
CA SER A 166 14.33 -8.98 1.01
C SER A 166 13.97 -7.73 1.81
N ILE A 167 12.99 -7.82 2.72
CA ILE A 167 12.48 -6.69 3.51
C ILE A 167 13.10 -6.66 4.91
N VAL A 168 13.12 -7.81 5.61
CA VAL A 168 13.56 -7.83 7.03
C VAL A 168 14.92 -8.50 7.23
N GLY A 169 15.42 -9.28 6.27
CA GLY A 169 16.62 -10.09 6.44
C GLY A 169 17.92 -9.32 6.27
N PHE A 170 18.02 -8.46 5.26
CA PHE A 170 19.26 -7.72 4.96
C PHE A 170 19.63 -6.73 6.06
N ALA A 171 18.63 -6.08 6.69
CA ALA A 171 18.84 -5.15 7.78
C ALA A 171 19.43 -5.81 9.07
N GLN A 172 19.41 -7.14 9.15
CA GLN A 172 20.10 -7.87 10.21
C GLN A 172 21.61 -8.03 9.95
N LYS A 173 22.04 -7.92 8.69
CA LYS A 173 23.41 -8.16 8.24
C LYS A 173 24.16 -6.89 7.85
N LEU A 174 23.45 -5.90 7.34
CA LEU A 174 24.01 -4.68 6.74
C LEU A 174 23.57 -3.41 7.48
N PRO A 175 24.38 -2.35 7.47
CA PRO A 175 23.88 -1.00 7.71
C PRO A 175 22.68 -0.76 6.80
N SER A 176 21.61 -0.15 7.32
CA SER A 176 20.36 -0.03 6.54
C SER A 176 19.69 1.30 6.79
N CYS A 177 19.08 1.85 5.75
CA CYS A 177 18.32 3.09 5.81
C CYS A 177 17.07 3.06 4.93
N ALA A 178 16.20 4.03 5.14
CA ALA A 178 15.05 4.29 4.29
C ALA A 178 15.49 4.98 2.99
N GLY A 179 14.89 4.57 1.85
CA GLY A 179 14.93 5.37 0.63
C GLY A 179 13.95 6.54 0.70
N ARG A 180 13.95 7.41 -0.32
CA ARG A 180 13.19 8.68 -0.30
C ARG A 180 11.68 8.49 -0.21
N ILE A 181 11.14 7.40 -0.75
CA ILE A 181 9.70 7.11 -0.67
C ILE A 181 9.33 6.72 0.77
N VAL A 182 10.05 5.75 1.35
CA VAL A 182 9.80 5.31 2.73
C VAL A 182 10.06 6.45 3.73
N GLU A 183 11.12 7.23 3.55
CA GLU A 183 11.40 8.43 4.36
C GLU A 183 10.21 9.41 4.33
N ARG A 184 9.71 9.73 3.13
CA ARG A 184 8.58 10.65 2.95
C ARG A 184 7.30 10.13 3.57
N GLU A 185 6.97 8.84 3.32
CA GLU A 185 5.77 8.20 3.87
C GLU A 185 5.80 8.20 5.40
N VAL A 186 6.90 7.70 6.01
CA VAL A 186 7.02 7.64 7.47
C VAL A 186 6.95 9.04 8.08
N ARG A 187 7.68 10.01 7.53
CA ARG A 187 7.66 11.38 8.04
C ARG A 187 6.27 12.00 8.00
N ASN A 188 5.61 11.93 6.83
CA ASN A 188 4.28 12.52 6.66
C ASN A 188 3.25 11.85 7.58
N LEU A 189 3.31 10.52 7.72
CA LEU A 189 2.39 9.79 8.58
C LEU A 189 2.64 10.09 10.07
N ASP A 190 3.89 10.15 10.51
CA ASP A 190 4.23 10.52 11.90
C ASP A 190 3.78 11.95 12.22
N GLU A 191 4.03 12.91 11.31
CA GLU A 191 3.55 14.29 11.46
C GLU A 191 2.02 14.33 11.57
N MET A 192 1.30 13.63 10.68
CA MET A 192 -0.16 13.59 10.68
C MET A 192 -0.73 12.91 11.92
N MET A 193 -0.11 11.81 12.37
CA MET A 193 -0.51 11.14 13.60
C MET A 193 -0.29 12.01 14.85
N THR A 194 0.67 12.94 14.80
CA THR A 194 0.93 13.90 15.88
C THR A 194 -0.11 15.02 15.94
N VAL A 195 -0.63 15.46 14.77
CA VAL A 195 -1.65 16.53 14.66
C VAL A 195 -3.06 15.99 14.52
N ALA A 196 -3.24 14.68 14.42
CA ALA A 196 -4.53 14.04 14.29
C ALA A 196 -5.46 14.42 15.46
N LYS A 197 -6.68 14.86 15.12
CA LYS A 197 -7.69 15.29 16.07
C LYS A 197 -8.95 14.44 15.93
N ALA A 198 -9.56 14.12 17.05
CA ALA A 198 -10.89 13.51 17.05
C ALA A 198 -11.97 14.53 16.59
N PRO A 199 -13.09 14.09 16.05
CA PRO A 199 -13.40 12.69 15.72
C PRO A 199 -12.56 12.14 14.55
N HIS A 200 -12.11 10.87 14.68
CA HIS A 200 -11.42 10.16 13.64
C HIS A 200 -12.44 9.41 12.77
N VAL A 201 -12.60 9.83 11.53
CA VAL A 201 -13.50 9.20 10.55
C VAL A 201 -12.69 8.35 9.59
N ILE A 202 -12.98 7.06 9.57
CA ILE A 202 -12.33 6.08 8.70
C ILE A 202 -13.31 5.63 7.64
N ILE A 203 -12.97 5.82 6.36
CA ILE A 203 -13.81 5.42 5.23
C ILE A 203 -13.13 4.24 4.54
N LEU A 204 -13.77 3.08 4.55
CA LEU A 204 -13.21 1.87 3.98
C LEU A 204 -14.11 1.29 2.89
N GLY A 205 -13.52 1.15 1.71
CA GLY A 205 -14.15 0.55 0.53
C GLY A 205 -13.27 -0.51 -0.14
N GLY A 206 -13.64 -0.86 -1.39
CA GLY A 206 -12.93 -1.84 -2.19
C GLY A 206 -13.26 -3.30 -1.82
N SER A 207 -12.45 -4.25 -2.33
CA SER A 207 -12.77 -5.69 -2.32
C SER A 207 -11.95 -6.56 -1.35
N LYS A 208 -10.93 -6.02 -0.68
CA LYS A 208 -10.03 -6.78 0.22
C LYS A 208 -10.63 -6.89 1.64
N VAL A 209 -11.72 -7.63 1.80
CA VAL A 209 -12.51 -7.63 3.03
C VAL A 209 -11.81 -8.25 4.25
N PRO A 210 -11.20 -9.45 4.18
CA PRO A 210 -10.61 -10.06 5.38
C PRO A 210 -9.55 -9.20 6.07
N ASP A 211 -8.62 -8.64 5.29
CA ASP A 211 -7.55 -7.77 5.81
C ASP A 211 -8.11 -6.48 6.44
N ARG A 212 -9.26 -6.01 5.93
CA ARG A 212 -9.93 -4.80 6.41
C ARG A 212 -10.62 -5.00 7.76
N LEU A 213 -11.25 -6.15 7.98
CA LEU A 213 -11.94 -6.44 9.26
C LEU A 213 -10.97 -6.42 10.43
N GLU A 214 -9.79 -7.03 10.28
CA GLU A 214 -8.76 -7.01 11.32
C GLU A 214 -8.24 -5.59 11.56
N ALA A 215 -7.97 -4.85 10.50
CA ALA A 215 -7.51 -3.46 10.62
C ALA A 215 -8.56 -2.55 11.29
N ILE A 216 -9.85 -2.71 10.99
CA ILE A 216 -10.94 -1.98 11.64
C ILE A 216 -10.91 -2.22 13.15
N LYS A 217 -10.82 -3.49 13.57
CA LYS A 217 -10.77 -3.85 14.99
C LYS A 217 -9.63 -3.14 15.70
N LEU A 218 -8.43 -3.21 15.14
CA LEU A 218 -7.24 -2.57 15.71
C LEU A 218 -7.37 -1.03 15.74
N LEU A 219 -7.91 -0.41 14.69
CA LEU A 219 -8.14 1.03 14.65
C LEU A 219 -9.07 1.49 15.79
N ILE A 220 -10.16 0.77 16.03
CA ILE A 220 -11.12 1.08 17.10
C ILE A 220 -10.45 0.86 18.47
N GLN A 221 -9.82 -0.28 18.70
CA GLN A 221 -9.16 -0.62 19.96
C GLN A 221 -8.05 0.36 20.36
N ASN A 222 -7.35 0.91 19.38
CA ASN A 222 -6.28 1.88 19.57
C ASN A 222 -6.76 3.35 19.58
N GLY A 223 -8.09 3.58 19.63
CA GLY A 223 -8.67 4.93 19.65
C GLY A 223 -8.41 5.74 18.38
N ARG A 224 -8.28 5.07 17.23
CA ARG A 224 -7.97 5.67 15.93
C ARG A 224 -9.19 5.70 14.99
N ALA A 225 -10.36 5.27 15.46
CA ALA A 225 -11.61 5.28 14.72
C ALA A 225 -12.78 5.58 15.67
N ASP A 226 -13.32 6.77 15.59
CA ASP A 226 -14.57 7.15 16.26
C ASP A 226 -15.78 6.77 15.39
N HIS A 227 -15.63 6.89 14.07
CA HIS A 227 -16.61 6.46 13.08
C HIS A 227 -15.95 5.70 11.92
N VAL A 228 -16.56 4.58 11.53
CA VAL A 228 -16.15 3.79 10.38
C VAL A 228 -17.27 3.80 9.35
N LEU A 229 -17.07 4.56 8.25
CA LEU A 229 -18.00 4.65 7.13
C LEU A 229 -17.69 3.51 6.16
N LEU A 230 -18.62 2.60 5.99
CA LEU A 230 -18.43 1.37 5.24
C LEU A 230 -18.98 1.53 3.82
N THR A 231 -18.14 1.27 2.82
CA THR A 231 -18.46 1.43 1.40
C THR A 231 -18.01 0.21 0.61
N GLY A 232 -18.37 0.12 -0.67
CA GLY A 232 -17.98 -0.99 -1.54
C GLY A 232 -18.33 -2.37 -0.96
N LEU A 233 -17.53 -3.38 -1.26
CA LEU A 233 -17.82 -4.75 -0.84
C LEU A 233 -17.81 -4.93 0.69
N ILE A 234 -16.98 -4.17 1.41
CA ILE A 234 -16.98 -4.23 2.88
C ILE A 234 -18.27 -3.67 3.47
N GLY A 235 -18.85 -2.61 2.86
CA GLY A 235 -20.18 -2.13 3.22
C GLY A 235 -21.24 -3.20 3.02
N ASN A 236 -21.18 -3.95 1.92
CA ASN A 236 -22.10 -5.06 1.64
C ASN A 236 -21.98 -6.17 2.70
N VAL A 237 -20.77 -6.51 3.14
CA VAL A 237 -20.55 -7.50 4.21
C VAL A 237 -21.22 -7.08 5.51
N PHE A 238 -21.08 -5.83 5.92
CA PHE A 238 -21.71 -5.32 7.13
C PHE A 238 -23.23 -5.24 7.02
N MET A 239 -23.76 -4.82 5.87
CA MET A 239 -25.23 -4.87 5.61
C MET A 239 -25.76 -6.30 5.66
N ARG A 240 -25.00 -7.28 5.17
CA ARG A 240 -25.32 -8.71 5.28
C ARG A 240 -25.30 -9.18 6.74
N ALA A 241 -24.29 -8.78 7.51
CA ALA A 241 -24.18 -9.07 8.93
C ALA A 241 -25.34 -8.48 9.77
N GLN A 242 -25.86 -7.33 9.35
CA GLN A 242 -27.05 -6.69 9.92
C GLN A 242 -28.38 -7.28 9.41
N ALA A 243 -28.35 -8.33 8.62
CA ALA A 243 -29.51 -8.94 7.94
C ALA A 243 -30.32 -7.97 7.05
N ARG A 244 -29.72 -6.85 6.61
CA ARG A 244 -30.36 -5.85 5.75
C ARG A 244 -30.40 -6.26 4.27
N ILE A 245 -29.46 -7.10 3.84
CA ILE A 245 -29.44 -7.68 2.49
C ILE A 245 -29.33 -9.20 2.56
N LYS A 246 -29.88 -9.89 1.57
CA LYS A 246 -29.90 -11.35 1.47
C LYS A 246 -29.13 -11.87 0.25
N SER A 247 -28.67 -10.98 -0.64
CA SER A 247 -27.92 -11.34 -1.84
C SER A 247 -26.55 -11.93 -1.47
N PRO A 248 -26.10 -13.00 -2.14
CA PRO A 248 -24.76 -13.52 -2.00
C PRO A 248 -23.73 -12.44 -2.38
N LEU A 249 -22.63 -12.39 -1.65
CA LEU A 249 -21.56 -11.40 -1.87
C LEU A 249 -20.53 -11.88 -2.88
N GLY A 250 -20.50 -13.19 -3.16
CA GLY A 250 -19.57 -13.81 -4.13
C GLY A 250 -18.12 -13.80 -3.67
N ILE A 251 -17.88 -13.78 -2.35
CA ILE A 251 -16.56 -13.83 -1.74
C ILE A 251 -16.24 -15.21 -1.17
N LYS A 252 -14.96 -15.56 -1.12
CA LYS A 252 -14.50 -16.77 -0.45
C LYS A 252 -14.78 -16.69 1.05
N ASN A 253 -15.20 -17.78 1.66
CA ASN A 253 -15.50 -17.90 3.10
C ASN A 253 -16.51 -16.84 3.58
N GLU A 254 -17.56 -16.58 2.77
CA GLU A 254 -18.56 -15.52 3.03
C GLU A 254 -19.13 -15.61 4.46
N ASP A 255 -19.55 -16.81 4.90
CA ASP A 255 -20.15 -17.00 6.22
C ASP A 255 -19.20 -16.63 7.37
N GLU A 256 -17.92 -16.98 7.25
CA GLU A 256 -16.90 -16.63 8.24
C GLU A 256 -16.67 -15.10 8.29
N VAL A 257 -16.59 -14.48 7.12
CA VAL A 257 -16.37 -13.03 6.98
C VAL A 257 -17.56 -12.25 7.53
N VAL A 258 -18.79 -12.69 7.24
CA VAL A 258 -20.04 -12.09 7.74
C VAL A 258 -20.15 -12.28 9.28
N ALA A 259 -19.78 -13.45 9.79
CA ALA A 259 -19.77 -13.69 11.23
C ALA A 259 -18.79 -12.78 11.99
N LYS A 260 -17.59 -12.53 11.42
CA LYS A 260 -16.62 -11.57 11.98
C LYS A 260 -17.17 -10.15 11.99
N ALA A 261 -17.81 -9.70 10.91
CA ALA A 261 -18.46 -8.41 10.85
C ALA A 261 -19.60 -8.28 11.87
N HIS A 262 -20.40 -9.33 12.04
CA HIS A 262 -21.47 -9.38 13.06
C HIS A 262 -20.91 -9.23 14.48
N SER A 263 -19.81 -9.91 14.80
CA SER A 263 -19.13 -9.76 16.10
C SER A 263 -18.65 -8.31 16.31
N LEU A 264 -18.02 -7.70 15.30
CA LEU A 264 -17.55 -6.31 15.39
C LEU A 264 -18.70 -5.33 15.64
N ILE A 265 -19.86 -5.51 14.99
CA ILE A 265 -21.04 -4.67 15.23
C ILE A 265 -21.53 -4.85 16.66
N GLY A 266 -21.53 -6.08 17.19
CA GLY A 266 -21.91 -6.36 18.58
C GLY A 266 -20.98 -5.73 19.61
N ASP A 267 -19.67 -5.79 19.34
CA ASP A 267 -18.63 -5.25 20.22
C ASP A 267 -18.60 -3.70 20.20
N TYR A 268 -18.94 -3.08 19.06
CA TYR A 268 -18.83 -1.63 18.82
C TYR A 268 -20.07 -1.07 18.09
N PRO A 269 -21.26 -1.07 18.68
CA PRO A 269 -22.52 -0.79 17.99
C PRO A 269 -22.63 0.62 17.39
N ASP A 270 -21.99 1.62 18.01
CA ASP A 270 -22.14 3.04 17.63
C ASP A 270 -21.04 3.55 16.66
N VAL A 271 -20.09 2.68 16.32
CA VAL A 271 -18.93 3.08 15.50
C VAL A 271 -19.23 2.98 14.01
N PHE A 272 -20.08 2.04 13.59
CA PHE A 272 -20.27 1.70 12.19
C PHE A 272 -21.41 2.46 11.52
N ALA A 273 -21.10 3.18 10.45
CA ALA A 273 -22.07 3.70 9.51
C ALA A 273 -22.14 2.83 8.26
N THR A 274 -23.31 2.25 7.99
CA THR A 274 -23.58 1.43 6.81
C THR A 274 -24.49 2.16 5.83
N PRO A 275 -24.44 1.86 4.52
CA PRO A 275 -25.28 2.51 3.52
C PRO A 275 -26.79 2.42 3.85
N VAL A 276 -27.53 3.46 3.55
CA VAL A 276 -29.00 3.54 3.67
C VAL A 276 -29.68 3.38 2.33
N ASP A 277 -29.03 3.80 1.25
CA ASP A 277 -29.41 3.57 -0.14
C ASP A 277 -28.16 3.20 -0.96
N ILE A 278 -28.40 2.57 -2.07
CA ILE A 278 -27.35 2.03 -2.97
C ILE A 278 -27.77 2.17 -4.42
N ALA A 279 -26.82 1.95 -5.33
CA ALA A 279 -27.10 1.78 -6.74
C ALA A 279 -26.75 0.36 -7.20
N ILE A 280 -27.65 -0.23 -7.96
CA ILE A 280 -27.48 -1.53 -8.63
C ILE A 280 -27.36 -1.34 -10.14
N ASP A 281 -26.80 -2.36 -10.81
CA ASP A 281 -26.86 -2.49 -12.27
C ASP A 281 -28.08 -3.33 -12.62
N ARG A 282 -29.03 -2.74 -13.34
CA ARG A 282 -30.18 -3.46 -13.88
C ARG A 282 -30.21 -3.24 -15.38
N ASP A 283 -29.95 -4.32 -16.12
CA ASP A 283 -29.90 -4.33 -17.58
C ASP A 283 -28.96 -3.26 -18.20
N GLY A 284 -27.86 -2.96 -17.52
CA GLY A 284 -26.87 -1.99 -17.95
C GLY A 284 -27.11 -0.56 -17.43
N GLU A 285 -28.23 -0.31 -16.77
CA GLU A 285 -28.60 1.00 -16.24
C GLU A 285 -28.37 1.08 -14.71
N ARG A 286 -27.97 2.27 -14.23
CA ARG A 286 -27.87 2.56 -12.82
C ARG A 286 -29.27 2.78 -12.23
N VAL A 287 -29.64 1.96 -11.25
CA VAL A 287 -30.88 2.11 -10.49
C VAL A 287 -30.58 2.33 -9.02
N GLU A 288 -31.04 3.44 -8.48
CA GLU A 288 -30.90 3.81 -7.06
C GLU A 288 -32.10 3.30 -6.27
N MET A 289 -31.82 2.72 -5.08
CA MET A 289 -32.89 2.20 -4.22
C MET A 289 -32.47 2.18 -2.75
N ASP A 290 -33.49 2.15 -1.87
CA ASP A 290 -33.27 1.90 -0.45
C ASP A 290 -32.72 0.47 -0.24
N VAL A 291 -31.79 0.31 0.70
CA VAL A 291 -31.19 -1.00 1.02
C VAL A 291 -32.26 -2.06 1.35
N ARG A 292 -33.42 -1.64 1.91
CA ARG A 292 -34.53 -2.56 2.25
C ARG A 292 -35.26 -3.12 1.04
N GLU A 293 -35.10 -2.52 -0.13
CA GLU A 293 -35.79 -2.89 -1.38
C GLU A 293 -34.96 -3.83 -2.24
N ILE A 294 -33.72 -4.17 -1.83
CA ILE A 294 -32.82 -5.04 -2.58
C ILE A 294 -33.39 -6.45 -2.68
N SER A 295 -33.49 -6.96 -3.90
CA SER A 295 -33.88 -8.33 -4.18
C SER A 295 -32.67 -9.30 -4.18
N LYS A 296 -32.93 -10.60 -3.97
CA LYS A 296 -31.88 -11.63 -3.85
C LYS A 296 -30.92 -11.74 -5.05
N GLY A 297 -31.32 -11.28 -6.23
CA GLY A 297 -30.50 -11.31 -7.46
C GLY A 297 -29.73 -10.01 -7.74
N ASP A 298 -30.05 -8.92 -7.04
CA ASP A 298 -29.44 -7.62 -7.29
C ASP A 298 -27.99 -7.59 -6.84
N LYS A 299 -27.13 -6.95 -7.64
CA LYS A 299 -25.71 -6.71 -7.32
C LYS A 299 -25.52 -5.23 -7.07
N ILE A 300 -24.97 -4.91 -5.90
CA ILE A 300 -24.67 -3.53 -5.50
C ILE A 300 -23.37 -3.09 -6.18
N PHE A 301 -23.44 -1.98 -6.92
CA PHE A 301 -22.32 -1.43 -7.66
C PHE A 301 -21.83 -0.09 -7.09
N ASP A 302 -22.67 0.67 -6.36
CA ASP A 302 -22.27 1.97 -5.83
C ASP A 302 -23.16 2.38 -4.65
N LEU A 303 -22.81 3.51 -3.99
CA LEU A 303 -23.64 4.19 -3.00
C LEU A 303 -24.77 4.98 -3.68
N GLY A 304 -25.88 5.15 -2.98
CA GLY A 304 -26.93 6.09 -3.34
C GLY A 304 -26.71 7.49 -2.74
N PRO A 305 -27.48 8.49 -3.20
CA PRO A 305 -27.30 9.89 -2.79
C PRO A 305 -27.59 10.16 -1.30
N LYS A 306 -28.55 9.44 -0.69
CA LYS A 306 -28.86 9.58 0.74
C LYS A 306 -27.70 9.09 1.62
N THR A 307 -27.03 8.02 1.22
CA THR A 307 -25.82 7.52 1.89
C THR A 307 -24.67 8.52 1.78
N VAL A 308 -24.46 9.08 0.60
CA VAL A 308 -23.44 10.12 0.38
C VAL A 308 -23.72 11.34 1.24
N GLU A 309 -24.95 11.84 1.29
CA GLU A 309 -25.33 12.95 2.15
C GLU A 309 -25.09 12.64 3.64
N TYR A 310 -25.50 11.47 4.09
CA TYR A 310 -25.30 11.02 5.47
C TYR A 310 -23.81 10.96 5.83
N TYR A 311 -22.98 10.36 4.97
CA TYR A 311 -21.54 10.26 5.22
C TYR A 311 -20.84 11.62 5.15
N SER A 312 -21.25 12.49 4.24
CA SER A 312 -20.72 13.86 4.13
C SER A 312 -20.94 14.68 5.41
N LYS A 313 -22.07 14.48 6.11
CA LYS A 313 -22.32 15.11 7.42
C LYS A 313 -21.32 14.63 8.48
N LEU A 314 -21.00 13.32 8.52
CA LEU A 314 -20.00 12.78 9.44
C LEU A 314 -18.59 13.28 9.10
N ILE A 315 -18.25 13.34 7.82
CA ILE A 315 -16.95 13.85 7.34
C ILE A 315 -16.78 15.33 7.71
N SER A 316 -17.83 16.14 7.55
CA SER A 316 -17.76 17.58 7.86
C SER A 316 -17.51 17.89 9.34
N GLY A 317 -17.89 16.98 10.24
CA GLY A 317 -17.63 17.08 11.67
C GLY A 317 -16.31 16.47 12.14
N ALA A 318 -15.54 15.86 11.23
CA ALA A 318 -14.33 15.15 11.57
C ALA A 318 -13.14 16.10 11.88
N GLY A 319 -12.29 15.67 12.79
CA GLY A 319 -10.97 16.29 13.00
C GLY A 319 -9.90 15.64 12.11
N THR A 320 -10.04 14.33 11.82
CA THR A 320 -9.17 13.58 10.91
C THR A 320 -10.01 12.61 10.06
N VAL A 321 -9.73 12.56 8.77
CA VAL A 321 -10.38 11.63 7.83
C VAL A 321 -9.34 10.78 7.13
N PHE A 322 -9.51 9.47 7.18
CA PHE A 322 -8.78 8.51 6.37
C PHE A 322 -9.74 7.80 5.41
N ILE A 323 -9.40 7.77 4.12
CA ILE A 323 -10.17 7.02 3.11
C ILE A 323 -9.29 6.04 2.35
N SER A 324 -9.74 4.79 2.19
CA SER A 324 -9.03 3.75 1.46
C SER A 324 -9.96 2.80 0.73
N GLY A 325 -9.79 2.71 -0.58
CA GLY A 325 -10.59 1.89 -1.49
C GLY A 325 -11.83 2.62 -2.00
N PRO A 326 -12.25 2.34 -3.27
CA PRO A 326 -13.39 2.99 -3.89
C PRO A 326 -14.70 2.59 -3.22
N ALA A 327 -15.69 3.50 -3.28
CA ALA A 327 -17.00 3.28 -2.70
C ALA A 327 -17.90 2.39 -3.57
N GLY A 328 -17.61 2.31 -4.87
CA GLY A 328 -18.37 1.53 -5.85
C GLY A 328 -17.46 0.91 -6.90
N PHE A 329 -18.09 0.40 -7.98
CA PHE A 329 -17.41 -0.15 -9.15
C PHE A 329 -16.93 0.99 -10.05
N PHE A 330 -15.90 1.70 -9.56
CA PHE A 330 -15.36 2.95 -10.10
C PHE A 330 -14.89 2.86 -11.57
N GLU A 331 -14.55 1.68 -12.05
CA GLU A 331 -14.13 1.41 -13.43
C GLU A 331 -15.30 1.57 -14.43
N LYS A 332 -16.56 1.52 -13.95
CA LYS A 332 -17.76 1.70 -14.75
C LYS A 332 -18.29 3.12 -14.57
N GLU A 333 -18.45 3.88 -15.67
CA GLU A 333 -18.76 5.31 -15.66
C GLU A 333 -19.97 5.65 -14.78
N ASP A 334 -21.09 4.91 -14.96
CA ASP A 334 -22.35 5.14 -14.26
C ASP A 334 -22.25 4.84 -12.73
N PHE A 335 -21.19 4.17 -12.27
CA PHE A 335 -21.00 3.77 -10.89
C PHE A 335 -19.80 4.45 -10.20
N LYS A 336 -19.37 5.60 -10.73
CA LYS A 336 -18.34 6.45 -10.14
C LYS A 336 -18.87 7.41 -9.08
N TYR A 337 -20.18 7.63 -9.02
CA TYR A 337 -20.83 8.67 -8.22
C TYR A 337 -20.41 8.61 -6.74
N GLY A 338 -20.61 7.47 -6.08
CA GLY A 338 -20.29 7.33 -4.67
C GLY A 338 -18.82 7.64 -4.36
N THR A 339 -17.88 7.12 -5.19
CA THR A 339 -16.45 7.38 -5.02
C THR A 339 -16.13 8.87 -5.22
N SER A 340 -16.70 9.48 -6.26
CA SER A 340 -16.47 10.89 -6.60
C SER A 340 -16.96 11.83 -5.51
N GLU A 341 -18.19 11.63 -5.04
CA GLU A 341 -18.78 12.47 -4.01
C GLU A 341 -18.12 12.29 -2.63
N MET A 342 -17.71 11.07 -2.29
CA MET A 342 -16.94 10.84 -1.06
C MET A 342 -15.59 11.58 -1.10
N LEU A 343 -14.88 11.57 -2.25
CA LEU A 343 -13.64 12.33 -2.41
C LEU A 343 -13.87 13.84 -2.36
N ASN A 344 -14.97 14.33 -2.95
CA ASN A 344 -15.38 15.74 -2.85
C ASN A 344 -15.64 16.15 -1.37
N ALA A 345 -16.36 15.32 -0.62
CA ALA A 345 -16.64 15.58 0.79
C ALA A 345 -15.34 15.63 1.61
N VAL A 346 -14.42 14.68 1.38
CA VAL A 346 -13.11 14.64 2.05
C VAL A 346 -12.26 15.86 1.69
N ALA A 347 -12.15 16.20 0.41
CA ALA A 347 -11.33 17.31 -0.07
C ALA A 347 -11.84 18.70 0.37
N ASN A 348 -13.13 18.84 0.66
CA ASN A 348 -13.73 20.09 1.12
C ASN A 348 -13.94 20.13 2.65
N SER A 349 -13.53 19.10 3.39
CA SER A 349 -13.57 19.09 4.85
C SER A 349 -12.46 19.95 5.46
N MET A 350 -12.64 20.37 6.72
CA MET A 350 -11.60 21.05 7.51
C MET A 350 -10.70 20.06 8.27
N ALA A 351 -10.91 18.78 8.07
CA ALA A 351 -10.17 17.71 8.73
C ALA A 351 -8.74 17.56 8.17
N THR A 352 -7.85 16.95 8.94
CA THR A 352 -6.61 16.39 8.40
C THR A 352 -6.97 15.18 7.54
N THR A 353 -6.64 15.22 6.24
CA THR A 353 -7.13 14.26 5.25
C THR A 353 -6.03 13.34 4.74
N ILE A 354 -6.29 12.03 4.74
CA ILE A 354 -5.40 11.00 4.22
C ILE A 354 -6.15 10.16 3.20
N VAL A 355 -5.66 10.10 1.98
CA VAL A 355 -6.23 9.26 0.91
C VAL A 355 -5.25 8.18 0.51
N SER A 356 -5.72 6.93 0.47
CA SER A 356 -4.88 5.76 0.20
C SER A 356 -5.44 4.88 -0.91
N GLY A 357 -4.53 4.45 -1.78
CA GLY A 357 -4.81 3.47 -2.83
C GLY A 357 -4.81 4.05 -4.24
N GLY A 358 -4.36 3.23 -5.20
CA GLY A 358 -4.16 3.65 -6.59
C GLY A 358 -5.42 4.19 -7.27
N HIS A 359 -6.56 3.51 -7.12
CA HIS A 359 -7.84 3.93 -7.71
C HIS A 359 -8.29 5.31 -7.19
N LEU A 360 -8.24 5.52 -5.86
CA LEU A 360 -8.60 6.82 -5.27
C LEU A 360 -7.63 7.94 -5.68
N THR A 361 -6.34 7.65 -5.75
CA THR A 361 -5.34 8.62 -6.22
C THR A 361 -5.59 9.04 -7.67
N THR A 362 -5.98 8.08 -8.52
CA THR A 362 -6.35 8.35 -9.92
C THR A 362 -7.61 9.22 -9.99
N ALA A 363 -8.65 8.85 -9.22
CA ALA A 363 -9.89 9.62 -9.15
C ALA A 363 -9.66 11.07 -8.67
N LEU A 364 -8.85 11.26 -7.62
CA LEU A 364 -8.48 12.60 -7.14
C LEU A 364 -7.81 13.46 -8.21
N LYS A 365 -6.87 12.88 -8.96
CA LYS A 365 -6.18 13.59 -10.05
C LYS A 365 -7.13 13.97 -11.17
N GLN A 366 -8.02 13.06 -11.57
CA GLN A 366 -9.03 13.32 -12.60
C GLN A 366 -10.01 14.43 -12.21
N GLN A 367 -10.33 14.55 -10.92
CA GLN A 367 -11.22 15.57 -10.38
C GLN A 367 -10.51 16.88 -10.01
N GLY A 368 -9.18 16.97 -10.12
CA GLY A 368 -8.41 18.15 -9.72
C GLY A 368 -8.44 18.43 -8.21
N LEU A 369 -8.64 17.40 -7.38
CA LEU A 369 -8.77 17.53 -5.92
C LEU A 369 -7.47 17.22 -5.16
N ALA A 370 -6.41 16.78 -5.85
CA ALA A 370 -5.19 16.29 -5.21
C ALA A 370 -4.54 17.32 -4.27
N ASP A 371 -4.53 18.58 -4.65
CA ASP A 371 -3.90 19.67 -3.88
C ASP A 371 -4.67 20.05 -2.60
N LYS A 372 -5.91 19.55 -2.45
CA LYS A 372 -6.74 19.77 -1.25
C LYS A 372 -6.53 18.69 -0.18
N ILE A 373 -5.78 17.64 -0.48
CA ILE A 373 -5.54 16.51 0.41
C ILE A 373 -4.19 16.67 1.11
N ASN A 374 -4.17 16.54 2.43
CA ASN A 374 -2.93 16.68 3.21
C ASN A 374 -1.92 15.56 2.90
N HIS A 375 -2.39 14.32 2.71
CA HIS A 375 -1.51 13.21 2.34
C HIS A 375 -2.18 12.24 1.37
N ILE A 376 -1.49 11.94 0.27
CA ILE A 376 -1.89 10.93 -0.71
C ILE A 376 -0.82 9.84 -0.75
N SER A 377 -1.21 8.61 -0.42
CA SER A 377 -0.34 7.44 -0.45
C SER A 377 -0.82 6.42 -1.48
N THR A 378 0.12 5.86 -2.21
CA THR A 378 -0.14 4.72 -3.11
C THR A 378 -0.16 3.37 -2.37
N ALA A 379 0.25 3.36 -1.10
CA ALA A 379 0.31 2.18 -0.24
C ALA A 379 -1.07 1.90 0.39
N GLY A 380 -1.77 0.89 -0.11
CA GLY A 380 -3.08 0.48 0.40
C GLY A 380 -3.01 -0.19 1.78
N GLY A 381 -2.68 -1.49 1.81
CA GLY A 381 -2.71 -2.30 3.03
C GLY A 381 -1.68 -1.90 4.09
N ALA A 382 -0.46 -1.57 3.67
CA ALA A 382 0.59 -1.15 4.60
C ALA A 382 0.22 0.14 5.35
N LEU A 383 -0.40 1.10 4.66
CA LEU A 383 -0.84 2.33 5.31
C LEU A 383 -1.95 2.08 6.33
N VAL A 384 -2.94 1.25 5.99
CA VAL A 384 -4.01 0.91 6.94
C VAL A 384 -3.44 0.30 8.21
N LEU A 385 -2.51 -0.66 8.09
CA LEU A 385 -1.84 -1.25 9.25
C LEU A 385 -0.98 -0.24 10.03
N TYR A 386 -0.28 0.66 9.34
CA TYR A 386 0.47 1.72 10.02
C TYR A 386 -0.44 2.59 10.89
N LEU A 387 -1.60 2.98 10.37
CA LEU A 387 -2.59 3.78 11.08
C LEU A 387 -3.19 3.07 12.30
N THR A 388 -3.20 1.73 12.33
CA THR A 388 -3.61 0.98 13.53
C THR A 388 -2.66 1.17 14.72
N GLY A 389 -1.46 1.71 14.48
CA GLY A 389 -0.39 1.77 15.47
C GLY A 389 0.49 0.52 15.50
N GLU A 390 0.19 -0.48 14.66
CA GLU A 390 1.03 -1.67 14.50
C GLU A 390 2.37 -1.30 13.85
N LYS A 391 3.45 -1.84 14.40
CA LYS A 391 4.79 -1.66 13.82
C LYS A 391 4.93 -2.50 12.56
N LEU A 392 5.04 -1.83 11.42
CA LEU A 392 5.33 -2.53 10.15
C LEU A 392 6.70 -3.21 10.20
N PRO A 393 6.82 -4.47 9.75
CA PRO A 393 8.09 -5.23 9.77
C PRO A 393 9.28 -4.48 9.15
N MET A 394 9.07 -3.80 8.01
CA MET A 394 10.10 -2.98 7.38
C MET A 394 10.56 -1.83 8.28
N ILE A 395 9.62 -1.08 8.86
CA ILE A 395 9.92 0.06 9.72
C ILE A 395 10.64 -0.40 10.97
N LYS A 396 10.17 -1.48 11.60
CA LYS A 396 10.85 -2.11 12.74
C LYS A 396 12.30 -2.50 12.41
N SER A 397 12.52 -3.12 11.23
CA SER A 397 13.87 -3.49 10.79
C SER A 397 14.77 -2.27 10.57
N LEU A 398 14.23 -1.15 10.08
CA LEU A 398 14.97 0.11 9.94
C LEU A 398 15.26 0.78 11.31
N GLU A 399 14.31 0.75 12.25
CA GLU A 399 14.52 1.23 13.62
C GLU A 399 15.63 0.45 14.32
N ASP A 400 15.58 -0.89 14.25
CA ASP A 400 16.60 -1.77 14.84
C ASP A 400 17.99 -1.57 14.21
N ALA A 401 18.05 -1.33 12.90
CA ALA A 401 19.29 -1.00 12.20
C ALA A 401 19.85 0.37 12.64
N ALA A 402 18.98 1.37 12.84
CA ALA A 402 19.36 2.69 13.32
C ALA A 402 19.92 2.63 14.76
N GLU A 403 19.32 1.84 15.64
CA GLU A 403 19.81 1.62 17.00
C GLU A 403 21.22 0.98 16.98
N LYS A 404 21.43 -0.07 16.16
CA LYS A 404 22.73 -0.72 15.99
C LYS A 404 23.79 0.23 15.41
N HIS A 405 23.41 1.13 14.51
CA HIS A 405 24.34 2.10 13.91
C HIS A 405 24.76 3.19 14.90
N ARG A 406 23.83 3.69 15.73
CA ARG A 406 24.10 4.72 16.74
C ARG A 406 24.90 4.19 17.93
N ALA A 407 24.88 2.87 18.16
CA ALA A 407 25.61 2.22 19.25
C ALA A 407 27.09 1.94 18.89
N LYS A 408 27.50 2.10 17.66
CA LYS A 408 28.86 1.98 17.13
C LYS A 408 29.54 3.35 17.11
#